data_d7b9cf9a0e4dcc11440d7dc3d3de86a2
#
_entry.id   d7b9cf9a0e4dcc11440d7dc3d3de86a2
#
_cell.length_a   1.000
_cell.length_b   1.000
_cell.length_c   1.000
_cell.angle_alpha   90.00
_cell.angle_beta   90.00
_cell.angle_gamma   90.00
#
_symmetry.space_group_name_H-M   'P 1'
#
loop_
_entity.id
_entity.type
_entity.pdbx_description
1 polymer ?
#
loop_
_entity_poly.entity_id
_entity_poly.type
_entity_poly.pdbx_seq_one_letter_code
_entity_poly.pdbx_strand_id
1 'polypeptide(L)'
;MAKKAPELEEYKYGFRDEHKAIFQSGKGLTREIVTEISRIKNEPEWMLNFRLKSLEQFEKMPLPRWGGDLSELDFNDIQYYVRPSEKQGKTWEEVPAEIKETFDKLGIPEAEQKFLAGVSAQYESEVVYHSIQKDLEDQGVIFMDTDSALREYPELFREYFGTVVPAADNKFAALNSAVWSGGSFIYVPKGVKCEIPLQAYFRINSENMGQFERTLIIADEGSFVHYTEGCTAPIYSTNSLHSAVVEIIVKKDARVRYTTIQNWAPNIYNLVTKRAVAEENATMEWVDGNIGSKLTMKYPAVVLKGRGAKGSVLSIAVAGKGQLQDAGAKMIHLAPDTTSTIVSKSISKHGGKVTYRGLASFGRQAEGAKANIKCDTLILDNESTSDTIPYNEIMNDNIVLEHEATVSKVSEEQLFYLMSRGLTEEEATQMIIMGFIEPFTKELPMEYAVEMNRLIKFEMEGSIG
;
A
#
# COMPACT_ATOMS: atom_id res chain seq x y z
N MET A 1 -25.92 -0.09 41.33
CA MET A 1 -26.37 -0.07 39.92
C MET A 1 -25.07 -0.11 39.09
N ALA A 2 -24.73 -1.28 38.57
CA ALA A 2 -23.57 -1.44 37.72
C ALA A 2 -23.81 -0.69 36.39
N LYS A 3 -22.96 0.26 36.05
CA LYS A 3 -22.96 0.86 34.71
C LYS A 3 -22.64 -0.25 33.70
N LYS A 4 -23.57 -0.52 32.75
CA LYS A 4 -23.27 -1.35 31.60
C LYS A 4 -22.03 -0.79 30.93
N ALA A 5 -21.05 -1.65 30.67
CA ALA A 5 -19.93 -1.34 29.79
C ALA A 5 -20.51 -0.85 28.44
N PRO A 6 -19.90 0.16 27.78
CA PRO A 6 -20.31 0.54 26.45
C PRO A 6 -20.21 -0.69 25.53
N GLU A 7 -21.25 -0.95 24.76
CA GLU A 7 -21.24 -1.98 23.73
C GLU A 7 -20.03 -1.69 22.82
N LEU A 8 -19.16 -2.69 22.69
CA LEU A 8 -18.02 -2.67 21.75
C LEU A 8 -18.58 -2.33 20.36
N GLU A 9 -18.20 -1.19 19.81
CA GLU A 9 -18.50 -0.89 18.41
C GLU A 9 -17.82 -1.97 17.57
N GLU A 10 -18.60 -2.78 16.86
CA GLU A 10 -18.09 -3.76 15.90
C GLU A 10 -17.15 -3.08 14.89
N TYR A 11 -16.13 -3.80 14.44
CA TYR A 11 -15.17 -3.32 13.43
C TYR A 11 -15.91 -2.69 12.25
N LYS A 12 -15.89 -1.37 12.16
CA LYS A 12 -16.68 -0.54 11.24
C LYS A 12 -16.54 -0.95 9.77
N TYR A 13 -15.39 -1.51 9.37
CA TYR A 13 -15.10 -1.89 7.99
C TYR A 13 -15.30 -3.39 7.71
N GLY A 14 -15.70 -4.17 8.70
CA GLY A 14 -15.98 -5.61 8.57
C GLY A 14 -17.32 -5.95 7.89
N PHE A 15 -18.14 -4.94 7.56
CA PHE A 15 -19.42 -5.15 6.88
C PHE A 15 -19.21 -5.61 5.43
N ARG A 16 -20.17 -6.37 4.91
CA ARG A 16 -20.27 -6.75 3.51
C ARG A 16 -21.60 -6.27 2.96
N ASP A 17 -21.62 -5.90 1.68
CA ASP A 17 -22.83 -5.52 0.97
C ASP A 17 -23.20 -6.63 -0.02
N GLU A 18 -24.49 -6.93 -0.16
CA GLU A 18 -25.00 -7.86 -1.15
C GLU A 18 -25.08 -7.16 -2.51
N HIS A 19 -23.97 -7.19 -3.26
CA HIS A 19 -23.93 -6.69 -4.62
C HIS A 19 -23.79 -7.86 -5.61
N LYS A 20 -24.63 -7.89 -6.66
CA LYS A 20 -24.52 -8.86 -7.75
C LYS A 20 -23.64 -8.27 -8.84
N ALA A 21 -22.42 -8.78 -8.94
CA ALA A 21 -21.52 -8.43 -10.02
C ALA A 21 -22.15 -8.78 -11.40
N ILE A 22 -21.91 -7.93 -12.39
CA ILE A 22 -22.38 -8.12 -13.75
C ILE A 22 -21.64 -9.26 -14.44
N PHE A 23 -20.36 -9.40 -14.11
CA PHE A 23 -19.49 -10.46 -14.61
C PHE A 23 -18.54 -10.94 -13.52
N GLN A 24 -18.30 -12.24 -13.49
CA GLN A 24 -17.29 -12.88 -12.64
C GLN A 24 -16.54 -13.90 -13.49
N SER A 25 -15.19 -13.83 -13.45
CA SER A 25 -14.37 -14.87 -14.07
C SER A 25 -14.57 -16.21 -13.38
N GLY A 26 -14.22 -17.30 -14.03
CA GLY A 26 -14.02 -18.57 -13.34
C GLY A 26 -12.92 -18.45 -12.27
N LYS A 27 -12.82 -19.46 -11.39
CA LYS A 27 -11.70 -19.61 -10.45
C LYS A 27 -10.47 -20.18 -11.16
N GLY A 28 -9.31 -19.88 -10.61
CA GLY A 28 -8.01 -20.36 -11.10
C GLY A 28 -7.37 -19.44 -12.13
N LEU A 29 -6.04 -19.51 -12.21
CA LEU A 29 -5.24 -18.68 -13.11
C LEU A 29 -4.90 -19.49 -14.37
N THR A 30 -5.66 -19.28 -15.44
CA THR A 30 -5.47 -19.95 -16.71
C THR A 30 -5.30 -18.97 -17.86
N ARG A 31 -4.77 -19.47 -18.99
CA ARG A 31 -4.64 -18.69 -20.23
C ARG A 31 -5.98 -18.15 -20.74
N GLU A 32 -7.03 -18.94 -20.60
CA GLU A 32 -8.40 -18.59 -20.99
C GLU A 32 -8.91 -17.41 -20.17
N ILE A 33 -8.73 -17.44 -18.84
CA ILE A 33 -9.14 -16.34 -17.93
C ILE A 33 -8.36 -15.07 -18.25
N VAL A 34 -7.04 -15.14 -18.44
CA VAL A 34 -6.22 -13.99 -18.83
C VAL A 34 -6.67 -13.38 -20.17
N THR A 35 -6.98 -14.24 -21.15
CA THR A 35 -7.48 -13.79 -22.45
C THR A 35 -8.88 -13.17 -22.33
N GLU A 36 -9.74 -13.73 -21.47
CA GLU A 36 -11.08 -13.20 -21.23
C GLU A 36 -11.04 -11.82 -20.56
N ILE A 37 -10.18 -11.61 -19.56
CA ILE A 37 -9.96 -10.29 -18.94
C ILE A 37 -9.60 -9.26 -20.02
N SER A 38 -8.61 -9.56 -20.85
CA SER A 38 -8.17 -8.65 -21.91
C SER A 38 -9.28 -8.35 -22.92
N ARG A 39 -10.08 -9.37 -23.30
CA ARG A 39 -11.21 -9.22 -24.19
C ARG A 39 -12.32 -8.33 -23.61
N ILE A 40 -12.69 -8.52 -22.34
CA ILE A 40 -13.73 -7.73 -21.66
C ILE A 40 -13.30 -6.26 -21.54
N LYS A 41 -12.00 -6.02 -21.29
CA LYS A 41 -11.41 -4.68 -21.20
C LYS A 41 -11.16 -4.04 -22.55
N ASN A 42 -11.37 -4.77 -23.66
CA ASN A 42 -11.10 -4.32 -25.02
C ASN A 42 -9.67 -3.79 -25.18
N GLU A 43 -8.70 -4.53 -24.66
CA GLU A 43 -7.29 -4.14 -24.67
C GLU A 43 -6.64 -4.32 -26.05
N PRO A 44 -5.61 -3.52 -26.38
CA PRO A 44 -4.83 -3.72 -27.59
C PRO A 44 -4.03 -5.04 -27.53
N GLU A 45 -3.74 -5.62 -28.68
CA GLU A 45 -3.04 -6.91 -28.81
C GLU A 45 -1.71 -6.97 -28.05
N TRP A 46 -0.95 -5.87 -27.99
CA TRP A 46 0.31 -5.84 -27.26
C TRP A 46 0.10 -6.03 -25.74
N MET A 47 -1.02 -5.55 -25.17
CA MET A 47 -1.35 -5.75 -23.76
C MET A 47 -1.74 -7.21 -23.48
N LEU A 48 -2.55 -7.84 -24.35
CA LEU A 48 -2.81 -9.27 -24.26
C LEU A 48 -1.50 -10.08 -24.29
N ASN A 49 -0.61 -9.76 -25.22
CA ASN A 49 0.69 -10.42 -25.31
C ASN A 49 1.55 -10.21 -24.07
N PHE A 50 1.52 -9.00 -23.46
CA PHE A 50 2.17 -8.70 -22.19
C PHE A 50 1.62 -9.58 -21.04
N ARG A 51 0.29 -9.68 -20.93
CA ARG A 51 -0.38 -10.51 -19.93
C ARG A 51 -0.01 -11.99 -20.07
N LEU A 52 -0.07 -12.54 -21.26
CA LEU A 52 0.22 -13.95 -21.52
C LEU A 52 1.69 -14.31 -21.23
N LYS A 53 2.63 -13.42 -21.61
CA LYS A 53 4.05 -13.59 -21.25
C LYS A 53 4.26 -13.52 -19.73
N SER A 54 3.49 -12.68 -19.04
CA SER A 54 3.55 -12.56 -17.58
C SER A 54 2.99 -13.79 -16.89
N LEU A 55 1.95 -14.40 -17.43
CA LEU A 55 1.43 -15.69 -16.96
C LEU A 55 2.51 -16.79 -17.07
N GLU A 56 3.20 -16.89 -18.21
CA GLU A 56 4.32 -17.83 -18.39
C GLU A 56 5.46 -17.59 -17.38
N GLN A 57 5.74 -16.32 -17.03
CA GLN A 57 6.72 -15.99 -15.98
C GLN A 57 6.23 -16.45 -14.60
N PHE A 58 4.96 -16.19 -14.28
CA PHE A 58 4.37 -16.63 -13.02
C PHE A 58 4.46 -18.16 -12.86
N GLU A 59 4.14 -18.92 -13.89
CA GLU A 59 4.18 -20.39 -13.86
C GLU A 59 5.61 -20.92 -13.60
N LYS A 60 6.62 -20.30 -14.22
CA LYS A 60 8.02 -20.69 -14.09
C LYS A 60 8.66 -20.32 -12.76
N MET A 61 8.19 -19.24 -12.12
CA MET A 61 8.77 -18.74 -10.87
C MET A 61 8.31 -19.57 -9.67
N PRO A 62 9.21 -20.03 -8.80
CA PRO A 62 8.83 -20.64 -7.54
C PRO A 62 8.24 -19.59 -6.58
N LEU A 63 7.46 -20.05 -5.60
CA LEU A 63 7.12 -19.22 -4.45
C LEU A 63 8.39 -18.83 -3.68
N PRO A 64 8.43 -17.63 -3.06
CA PRO A 64 9.55 -17.25 -2.22
C PRO A 64 9.69 -18.23 -1.04
N ARG A 65 10.94 -18.55 -0.69
CA ARG A 65 11.27 -19.40 0.46
C ARG A 65 11.51 -18.60 1.74
N TRP A 66 11.30 -17.31 1.69
CA TRP A 66 11.46 -16.34 2.75
C TRP A 66 10.14 -15.56 2.93
N GLY A 67 10.00 -14.85 4.02
CA GLY A 67 8.76 -14.18 4.37
C GLY A 67 7.82 -15.12 5.15
N GLY A 68 6.53 -14.93 4.96
CA GLY A 68 5.52 -15.76 5.63
C GLY A 68 5.20 -17.07 4.91
N ASP A 69 4.44 -17.90 5.59
CA ASP A 69 3.93 -19.14 5.02
C ASP A 69 2.82 -18.86 3.99
N LEU A 70 3.04 -19.32 2.77
CA LEU A 70 2.12 -19.19 1.64
C LEU A 70 1.45 -20.53 1.27
N SER A 71 1.63 -21.58 2.07
CA SER A 71 1.14 -22.93 1.76
C SER A 71 -0.38 -23.05 1.70
N GLU A 72 -1.09 -22.18 2.42
CA GLU A 72 -2.56 -22.14 2.40
C GLU A 72 -3.14 -21.27 1.27
N LEU A 73 -2.29 -20.62 0.47
CA LEU A 73 -2.73 -19.80 -0.66
C LEU A 73 -2.88 -20.66 -1.91
N ASP A 74 -4.11 -21.02 -2.24
CA ASP A 74 -4.42 -21.79 -3.45
C ASP A 74 -4.80 -20.86 -4.61
N PHE A 75 -3.88 -20.69 -5.56
CA PHE A 75 -4.11 -19.88 -6.76
C PHE A 75 -5.21 -20.43 -7.68
N ASN A 76 -5.63 -21.71 -7.50
CA ASN A 76 -6.72 -22.29 -8.27
C ASN A 76 -8.10 -22.00 -7.65
N ASP A 77 -8.15 -21.58 -6.39
CA ASP A 77 -9.42 -21.22 -5.71
C ASP A 77 -9.70 -19.72 -5.71
N ILE A 78 -8.82 -18.91 -6.30
CA ILE A 78 -8.97 -17.44 -6.40
C ILE A 78 -9.74 -17.08 -7.66
N GLN A 79 -10.66 -16.13 -7.52
CA GLN A 79 -11.34 -15.44 -8.61
C GLN A 79 -10.55 -14.19 -8.99
N TYR A 80 -10.08 -14.10 -10.24
CA TYR A 80 -9.11 -13.09 -10.67
C TYR A 80 -9.73 -11.81 -11.24
N TYR A 81 -11.01 -11.84 -11.55
CA TYR A 81 -11.69 -10.66 -12.08
C TYR A 81 -13.18 -10.67 -11.77
N VAL A 82 -13.66 -9.57 -11.21
CA VAL A 82 -15.08 -9.33 -10.94
C VAL A 82 -15.42 -7.92 -11.40
N ARG A 83 -16.39 -7.82 -12.31
CA ARG A 83 -16.91 -6.56 -12.83
C ARG A 83 -18.17 -6.15 -12.08
N PRO A 84 -18.11 -5.11 -11.25
CA PRO A 84 -19.24 -4.73 -10.39
C PRO A 84 -20.32 -3.95 -11.14
N SER A 85 -19.97 -3.14 -12.15
CA SER A 85 -20.90 -2.25 -12.85
C SER A 85 -20.63 -2.20 -14.36
N GLU A 86 -21.64 -1.78 -15.15
CA GLU A 86 -21.47 -1.61 -16.61
C GLU A 86 -20.64 -0.38 -16.97
N LYS A 87 -20.71 0.67 -16.16
CA LYS A 87 -20.07 1.95 -16.41
C LYS A 87 -19.44 2.52 -15.14
N GLN A 88 -18.35 3.25 -15.33
CA GLN A 88 -17.78 4.12 -14.33
C GLN A 88 -18.65 5.38 -14.21
N GLY A 89 -19.03 5.77 -12.99
CA GLY A 89 -19.73 7.02 -12.71
C GLY A 89 -18.81 8.22 -12.86
N LYS A 90 -19.27 9.26 -13.56
CA LYS A 90 -18.61 10.56 -13.62
C LYS A 90 -19.02 11.46 -12.47
N THR A 91 -20.19 11.21 -11.90
CA THR A 91 -20.66 11.85 -10.68
C THR A 91 -21.00 10.80 -9.65
N TRP A 92 -21.00 11.20 -8.38
CA TRP A 92 -21.32 10.28 -7.29
C TRP A 92 -22.73 9.70 -7.40
N GLU A 93 -23.67 10.46 -7.96
CA GLU A 93 -25.05 10.05 -8.19
C GLU A 93 -25.18 8.89 -9.19
N GLU A 94 -24.24 8.76 -10.12
CA GLU A 94 -24.24 7.70 -11.15
C GLU A 94 -23.70 6.35 -10.62
N VAL A 95 -23.07 6.34 -9.43
CA VAL A 95 -22.59 5.10 -8.80
C VAL A 95 -23.78 4.26 -8.34
N PRO A 96 -23.80 2.92 -8.56
CA PRO A 96 -24.86 2.05 -8.06
C PRO A 96 -25.10 2.24 -6.56
N ALA A 97 -26.36 2.30 -6.14
CA ALA A 97 -26.75 2.67 -4.78
C ALA A 97 -26.07 1.79 -3.71
N GLU A 98 -25.99 0.49 -3.96
CA GLU A 98 -25.37 -0.49 -3.03
C GLU A 98 -23.87 -0.24 -2.85
N ILE A 99 -23.15 0.08 -3.94
CA ILE A 99 -21.73 0.43 -3.92
C ILE A 99 -21.53 1.79 -3.25
N LYS A 100 -22.41 2.76 -3.58
CA LYS A 100 -22.41 4.08 -2.97
C LYS A 100 -22.54 4.01 -1.45
N GLU A 101 -23.49 3.20 -0.95
CA GLU A 101 -23.68 3.00 0.48
C GLU A 101 -22.42 2.46 1.17
N THR A 102 -21.67 1.56 0.50
CA THR A 102 -20.37 1.07 0.99
C THR A 102 -19.38 2.22 1.17
N PHE A 103 -19.22 3.06 0.16
CA PHE A 103 -18.26 4.17 0.22
C PHE A 103 -18.73 5.32 1.11
N ASP A 104 -20.05 5.56 1.22
CA ASP A 104 -20.62 6.51 2.18
C ASP A 104 -20.29 6.09 3.63
N LYS A 105 -20.43 4.79 3.96
CA LYS A 105 -20.01 4.23 5.25
C LYS A 105 -18.52 4.39 5.53
N LEU A 106 -17.69 4.44 4.47
CA LEU A 106 -16.25 4.70 4.56
C LEU A 106 -15.90 6.19 4.65
N GLY A 107 -16.87 7.09 4.46
CA GLY A 107 -16.71 8.55 4.58
C GLY A 107 -16.08 9.25 3.37
N ILE A 108 -15.99 8.58 2.21
CA ILE A 108 -15.35 9.11 0.99
C ILE A 108 -16.02 10.39 0.45
N PRO A 109 -17.36 10.49 0.33
CA PRO A 109 -17.98 11.69 -0.23
C PRO A 109 -17.73 12.96 0.57
N GLU A 110 -17.60 12.85 1.89
CA GLU A 110 -17.30 13.99 2.76
C GLU A 110 -15.87 14.49 2.57
N ALA A 111 -14.92 13.57 2.38
CA ALA A 111 -13.52 13.90 2.15
C ALA A 111 -13.33 14.59 0.78
N GLU A 112 -14.02 14.10 -0.28
CA GLU A 112 -13.97 14.70 -1.61
C GLU A 112 -14.38 16.17 -1.62
N GLN A 113 -15.48 16.48 -0.94
CA GLN A 113 -16.05 17.83 -0.94
C GLN A 113 -15.20 18.88 -0.22
N LYS A 114 -14.33 18.46 0.69
CA LYS A 114 -13.69 19.38 1.64
C LYS A 114 -12.16 19.53 1.45
N PHE A 115 -11.44 18.47 1.07
CA PHE A 115 -9.98 18.43 1.29
C PHE A 115 -9.15 17.86 0.13
N LEU A 116 -9.75 17.30 -0.93
CA LEU A 116 -9.02 16.54 -1.93
C LEU A 116 -9.00 17.21 -3.31
N ALA A 117 -7.88 17.06 -4.01
CA ALA A 117 -7.71 17.52 -5.39
C ALA A 117 -8.34 16.59 -6.43
N GLY A 118 -8.58 15.34 -6.04
CA GLY A 118 -9.24 14.32 -6.85
C GLY A 118 -9.44 13.04 -6.08
N VAL A 119 -10.47 12.26 -6.43
CA VAL A 119 -10.83 11.00 -5.79
C VAL A 119 -11.08 9.92 -6.82
N SER A 120 -10.58 8.72 -6.54
CA SER A 120 -10.89 7.49 -7.27
C SER A 120 -11.42 6.45 -6.29
N ALA A 121 -12.49 5.75 -6.64
CA ALA A 121 -13.05 4.67 -5.83
C ALA A 121 -13.10 3.39 -6.65
N GLN A 122 -12.36 2.37 -6.21
CA GLN A 122 -12.35 1.04 -6.80
C GLN A 122 -13.11 0.06 -5.91
N TYR A 123 -14.02 -0.66 -6.53
CA TYR A 123 -14.78 -1.73 -5.92
C TYR A 123 -14.54 -3.01 -6.72
N GLU A 124 -14.07 -4.07 -6.04
CA GLU A 124 -13.61 -5.29 -6.68
C GLU A 124 -12.47 -5.04 -7.68
N SER A 125 -12.66 -5.41 -8.94
CA SER A 125 -11.63 -5.31 -9.99
C SER A 125 -11.67 -4.01 -10.78
N GLU A 126 -12.64 -3.11 -10.55
CA GLU A 126 -12.81 -1.92 -11.41
C GLU A 126 -13.01 -0.64 -10.59
N VAL A 127 -12.52 0.47 -11.14
CA VAL A 127 -12.85 1.81 -10.64
C VAL A 127 -14.29 2.14 -11.01
N VAL A 128 -15.10 2.42 -9.99
CA VAL A 128 -16.54 2.70 -10.13
C VAL A 128 -16.86 4.19 -10.11
N TYR A 129 -15.95 5.00 -9.58
CA TYR A 129 -16.07 6.45 -9.51
C TYR A 129 -14.71 7.12 -9.62
N HIS A 130 -14.66 8.27 -10.30
CA HIS A 130 -13.47 9.08 -10.43
C HIS A 130 -13.83 10.55 -10.61
N SER A 131 -13.06 11.44 -9.96
CA SER A 131 -13.16 12.89 -10.12
C SER A 131 -11.79 13.56 -9.91
N ILE A 132 -11.57 14.70 -10.55
CA ILE A 132 -10.40 15.58 -10.38
C ILE A 132 -10.85 17.02 -10.41
N GLN A 133 -10.20 17.89 -9.62
CA GLN A 133 -10.47 19.33 -9.67
C GLN A 133 -10.09 19.90 -11.03
N LYS A 134 -10.98 20.73 -11.57
CA LYS A 134 -10.84 21.31 -12.91
C LYS A 134 -9.56 22.11 -13.09
N ASP A 135 -9.12 22.85 -12.07
CA ASP A 135 -7.89 23.64 -12.10
C ASP A 135 -6.63 22.78 -12.33
N LEU A 136 -6.62 21.53 -11.88
CA LEU A 136 -5.53 20.60 -12.13
C LEU A 136 -5.64 19.99 -13.53
N GLU A 137 -6.85 19.65 -13.96
CA GLU A 137 -7.11 19.18 -15.33
C GLU A 137 -6.72 20.23 -16.36
N ASP A 138 -7.07 21.51 -16.15
CA ASP A 138 -6.71 22.65 -17.00
C ASP A 138 -5.18 22.87 -17.04
N GLN A 139 -4.44 22.47 -16.03
CA GLN A 139 -2.97 22.46 -16.02
C GLN A 139 -2.35 21.21 -16.68
N GLY A 140 -3.18 20.29 -17.19
CA GLY A 140 -2.75 19.08 -17.87
C GLY A 140 -2.42 17.91 -16.93
N VAL A 141 -2.79 17.97 -15.66
CA VAL A 141 -2.70 16.82 -14.75
C VAL A 141 -3.67 15.74 -15.19
N ILE A 142 -3.17 14.52 -15.35
CA ILE A 142 -3.99 13.34 -15.64
C ILE A 142 -4.09 12.56 -14.34
N PHE A 143 -5.31 12.30 -13.90
CA PHE A 143 -5.62 11.36 -12.83
C PHE A 143 -6.83 10.54 -13.26
N MET A 144 -6.66 9.25 -13.47
CA MET A 144 -7.72 8.34 -13.89
C MET A 144 -7.37 6.90 -13.50
N ASP A 145 -8.26 5.96 -13.76
CA ASP A 145 -7.91 4.55 -13.63
C ASP A 145 -6.94 4.09 -14.73
N THR A 146 -6.16 3.08 -14.40
CA THR A 146 -5.10 2.57 -15.28
C THR A 146 -5.66 1.94 -16.56
N ASP A 147 -6.87 1.39 -16.53
CA ASP A 147 -7.54 0.83 -17.70
C ASP A 147 -7.96 1.91 -18.70
N SER A 148 -8.47 3.04 -18.22
CA SER A 148 -8.79 4.21 -19.04
C SER A 148 -7.54 4.84 -19.63
N ALA A 149 -6.46 4.95 -18.83
CA ALA A 149 -5.19 5.50 -19.31
C ALA A 149 -4.59 4.68 -20.46
N LEU A 150 -4.70 3.36 -20.41
CA LEU A 150 -4.28 2.48 -21.52
C LEU A 150 -5.00 2.81 -22.84
N ARG A 151 -6.28 3.22 -22.78
CA ARG A 151 -7.11 3.54 -23.96
C ARG A 151 -6.93 4.99 -24.42
N GLU A 152 -6.85 5.93 -23.49
CA GLU A 152 -6.90 7.37 -23.79
C GLU A 152 -5.50 7.97 -24.01
N TYR A 153 -4.48 7.41 -23.35
CA TYR A 153 -3.08 7.84 -23.43
C TYR A 153 -2.14 6.68 -23.77
N PRO A 154 -2.37 5.91 -24.87
CA PRO A 154 -1.67 4.65 -25.14
C PRO A 154 -0.16 4.81 -25.32
N GLU A 155 0.30 5.93 -25.86
CA GLU A 155 1.73 6.19 -26.08
C GLU A 155 2.46 6.44 -24.74
N LEU A 156 1.92 7.34 -23.92
CA LEU A 156 2.45 7.64 -22.59
C LEU A 156 2.39 6.39 -21.69
N PHE A 157 1.30 5.65 -21.74
CA PHE A 157 1.15 4.42 -21.00
C PHE A 157 2.22 3.39 -21.41
N ARG A 158 2.42 3.17 -22.68
CA ARG A 158 3.38 2.20 -23.21
C ARG A 158 4.83 2.57 -22.91
N GLU A 159 5.15 3.86 -22.81
CA GLU A 159 6.48 4.35 -22.49
C GLU A 159 6.92 3.95 -21.07
N TYR A 160 5.98 3.97 -20.10
CA TYR A 160 6.32 3.82 -18.68
C TYR A 160 5.83 2.53 -18.04
N PHE A 161 4.74 1.95 -18.50
CA PHE A 161 4.13 0.77 -17.89
C PHE A 161 5.05 -0.46 -17.91
N GLY A 162 5.26 -1.07 -16.75
CA GLY A 162 6.11 -2.26 -16.61
C GLY A 162 7.61 -2.00 -16.68
N THR A 163 8.04 -0.73 -16.71
CA THR A 163 9.46 -0.35 -16.80
C THR A 163 10.16 -0.29 -15.46
N VAL A 164 9.45 0.03 -14.40
CA VAL A 164 9.99 0.11 -13.02
C VAL A 164 9.85 -1.23 -12.31
N VAL A 165 8.70 -1.90 -12.47
CA VAL A 165 8.43 -3.25 -11.95
C VAL A 165 8.07 -4.18 -13.11
N PRO A 166 9.06 -4.78 -13.79
CA PRO A 166 8.79 -5.74 -14.85
C PRO A 166 8.17 -7.03 -14.29
N ALA A 167 7.44 -7.77 -15.14
CA ALA A 167 6.83 -9.05 -14.75
C ALA A 167 7.85 -10.07 -14.22
N ALA A 168 9.09 -9.99 -14.67
CA ALA A 168 10.18 -10.87 -14.23
C ALA A 168 10.79 -10.51 -12.87
N ASP A 169 10.30 -9.48 -12.18
CA ASP A 169 10.84 -9.01 -10.91
C ASP A 169 10.66 -10.03 -9.78
N ASN A 170 9.46 -10.52 -9.61
CA ASN A 170 9.10 -11.56 -8.65
C ASN A 170 7.76 -12.22 -9.04
N LYS A 171 7.44 -13.34 -8.39
CA LYS A 171 6.24 -14.12 -8.71
C LYS A 171 4.93 -13.32 -8.61
N PHE A 172 4.81 -12.42 -7.64
CA PHE A 172 3.59 -11.60 -7.45
C PHE A 172 3.51 -10.43 -8.43
N ALA A 173 4.65 -9.89 -8.86
CA ALA A 173 4.70 -8.93 -9.97
C ALA A 173 4.30 -9.60 -11.30
N ALA A 174 4.73 -10.85 -11.53
CA ALA A 174 4.29 -11.64 -12.68
C ALA A 174 2.78 -11.91 -12.64
N LEU A 175 2.25 -12.29 -11.47
CA LEU A 175 0.83 -12.50 -11.25
C LEU A 175 0.03 -11.23 -11.55
N ASN A 176 0.38 -10.12 -10.91
CA ASN A 176 -0.28 -8.84 -11.17
C ASN A 176 -0.20 -8.49 -12.66
N SER A 177 0.96 -8.60 -13.29
CA SER A 177 1.13 -8.30 -14.72
C SER A 177 0.25 -9.16 -15.63
N ALA A 178 -0.10 -10.38 -15.24
CA ALA A 178 -1.00 -11.25 -15.99
C ALA A 178 -2.48 -10.85 -15.85
N VAL A 179 -2.91 -10.39 -14.66
CA VAL A 179 -4.34 -10.21 -14.34
C VAL A 179 -4.71 -8.83 -13.81
N TRP A 180 -3.81 -7.85 -13.85
CA TRP A 180 -4.06 -6.52 -13.30
C TRP A 180 -5.37 -5.90 -13.81
N SER A 181 -6.01 -5.13 -12.92
CA SER A 181 -7.28 -4.46 -13.19
C SER A 181 -7.43 -3.26 -12.26
N GLY A 182 -7.83 -2.11 -12.81
CA GLY A 182 -7.93 -0.89 -12.03
C GLY A 182 -6.57 -0.37 -11.55
N GLY A 183 -6.58 0.35 -10.44
CA GLY A 183 -5.46 1.14 -9.96
C GLY A 183 -5.50 2.57 -10.48
N SER A 184 -4.50 3.36 -10.13
CA SER A 184 -4.43 4.78 -10.47
C SER A 184 -3.34 5.07 -11.50
N PHE A 185 -3.69 5.82 -12.54
CA PHE A 185 -2.75 6.43 -13.46
C PHE A 185 -2.67 7.92 -13.18
N ILE A 186 -1.46 8.42 -12.90
CA ILE A 186 -1.22 9.83 -12.60
C ILE A 186 -0.06 10.34 -13.46
N TYR A 187 -0.30 11.40 -14.19
CA TYR A 187 0.74 12.19 -14.85
C TYR A 187 0.66 13.64 -14.40
N VAL A 188 1.76 14.16 -13.87
CA VAL A 188 1.86 15.55 -13.46
C VAL A 188 2.86 16.26 -14.37
N PRO A 189 2.42 17.25 -15.17
CA PRO A 189 3.28 17.93 -16.13
C PRO A 189 4.42 18.72 -15.46
N LYS A 190 5.42 19.03 -16.26
CA LYS A 190 6.60 19.80 -15.84
C LYS A 190 6.25 21.07 -15.06
N GLY A 191 6.81 21.19 -13.86
CA GLY A 191 6.66 22.35 -12.97
C GLY A 191 5.32 22.45 -12.25
N VAL A 192 4.34 21.62 -12.56
CA VAL A 192 3.01 21.64 -11.90
C VAL A 192 3.11 21.07 -10.49
N LYS A 193 2.42 21.72 -9.54
CA LYS A 193 2.39 21.33 -8.12
C LYS A 193 0.98 20.98 -7.68
N CYS A 194 0.74 19.72 -7.40
CA CYS A 194 -0.50 19.25 -6.77
C CYS A 194 -0.34 19.34 -5.24
N GLU A 195 -0.60 20.52 -4.68
CA GLU A 195 -0.44 20.79 -3.25
C GLU A 195 -1.47 20.04 -2.39
N ILE A 196 -2.67 19.83 -2.92
CA ILE A 196 -3.74 19.07 -2.27
C ILE A 196 -3.61 17.62 -2.73
N PRO A 197 -3.73 16.62 -1.82
CA PRO A 197 -3.60 15.21 -2.19
C PRO A 197 -4.63 14.73 -3.21
N LEU A 198 -4.17 13.90 -4.16
CA LEU A 198 -5.02 12.99 -4.93
C LEU A 198 -5.24 11.72 -4.12
N GLN A 199 -6.42 11.13 -4.16
CA GLN A 199 -6.75 9.99 -3.31
C GLN A 199 -7.42 8.85 -4.08
N ALA A 200 -7.07 7.61 -3.73
CA ALA A 200 -7.81 6.43 -4.17
C ALA A 200 -8.23 5.55 -2.99
N TYR A 201 -9.40 4.94 -3.14
CA TYR A 201 -9.90 3.92 -2.23
C TYR A 201 -10.09 2.59 -2.95
N PHE A 202 -9.62 1.52 -2.30
CA PHE A 202 -9.72 0.16 -2.80
C PHE A 202 -10.52 -0.70 -1.82
N ARG A 203 -11.60 -1.30 -2.30
CA ARG A 203 -12.45 -2.19 -1.51
C ARG A 203 -12.57 -3.55 -2.18
N ILE A 204 -12.13 -4.61 -1.51
CA ILE A 204 -12.53 -5.98 -1.80
C ILE A 204 -13.84 -6.21 -1.05
N ASN A 205 -14.86 -6.79 -1.70
CA ASN A 205 -16.13 -7.07 -1.07
C ASN A 205 -16.59 -8.53 -1.25
N SER A 206 -16.03 -9.28 -2.19
CA SER A 206 -16.41 -10.67 -2.48
C SER A 206 -15.47 -11.67 -1.83
N GLU A 207 -16.03 -12.82 -1.41
CA GLU A 207 -15.28 -13.94 -0.84
C GLU A 207 -14.43 -14.65 -1.93
N ASN A 208 -13.26 -15.18 -1.58
CA ASN A 208 -12.30 -15.82 -2.51
C ASN A 208 -11.85 -14.94 -3.67
N MET A 209 -12.03 -13.64 -3.59
CA MET A 209 -11.60 -12.74 -4.63
C MET A 209 -10.15 -12.30 -4.45
N GLY A 210 -9.43 -12.17 -5.58
CA GLY A 210 -8.17 -11.46 -5.66
C GLY A 210 -8.36 -10.03 -6.16
N GLN A 211 -7.63 -9.07 -5.59
CA GLN A 211 -7.52 -7.71 -6.09
C GLN A 211 -6.09 -7.45 -6.57
N PHE A 212 -5.97 -6.97 -7.81
CA PHE A 212 -4.71 -6.89 -8.54
C PHE A 212 -4.53 -5.52 -9.20
N GLU A 213 -4.70 -4.46 -8.44
CA GLU A 213 -4.55 -3.10 -8.96
C GLU A 213 -3.11 -2.82 -9.39
N ARG A 214 -2.97 -1.96 -10.42
CA ARG A 214 -1.68 -1.49 -10.89
C ARG A 214 -1.66 0.03 -10.99
N THR A 215 -0.90 0.65 -10.11
CA THR A 215 -0.76 2.11 -10.03
C THR A 215 0.52 2.54 -10.74
N LEU A 216 0.39 3.56 -11.61
CA LEU A 216 1.50 4.17 -12.34
C LEU A 216 1.48 5.68 -12.14
N ILE A 217 2.52 6.23 -11.54
CA ILE A 217 2.67 7.68 -11.28
C ILE A 217 3.90 8.20 -12.01
N ILE A 218 3.72 9.24 -12.81
CA ILE A 218 4.78 9.93 -13.53
C ILE A 218 4.76 11.40 -13.09
N ALA A 219 5.76 11.82 -12.32
CA ALA A 219 5.97 13.21 -11.96
C ALA A 219 7.06 13.79 -12.87
N ASP A 220 6.66 14.67 -13.80
CA ASP A 220 7.58 15.28 -14.76
C ASP A 220 8.50 16.29 -14.08
N GLU A 221 9.51 16.80 -14.80
CA GLU A 221 10.57 17.66 -14.25
C GLU A 221 10.03 18.80 -13.37
N GLY A 222 10.56 18.91 -12.17
CA GLY A 222 10.20 19.95 -11.22
C GLY A 222 8.76 19.92 -10.71
N SER A 223 7.98 18.89 -10.99
CA SER A 223 6.60 18.76 -10.51
C SER A 223 6.51 18.26 -9.06
N PHE A 224 5.31 18.33 -8.49
CA PHE A 224 5.02 17.74 -7.17
C PHE A 224 3.65 17.10 -7.15
N VAL A 225 3.55 15.93 -6.52
CA VAL A 225 2.28 15.29 -6.22
C VAL A 225 2.33 14.57 -4.88
N HIS A 226 1.26 14.71 -4.11
CA HIS A 226 0.94 13.86 -2.97
C HIS A 226 -0.24 12.97 -3.36
N TYR A 227 -0.01 11.66 -3.37
CA TYR A 227 -1.05 10.66 -3.60
C TYR A 227 -1.28 9.85 -2.34
N THR A 228 -2.55 9.64 -2.00
CA THR A 228 -2.95 8.88 -0.81
C THR A 228 -3.83 7.70 -1.22
N GLU A 229 -3.60 6.55 -0.62
CA GLU A 229 -4.33 5.31 -0.91
C GLU A 229 -4.85 4.69 0.39
N GLY A 230 -6.13 4.34 0.39
CA GLY A 230 -6.78 3.59 1.46
C GLY A 230 -7.27 2.23 0.95
N CYS A 231 -6.95 1.15 1.67
CA CYS A 231 -7.36 -0.20 1.29
C CYS A 231 -8.09 -0.89 2.44
N THR A 232 -9.26 -1.49 2.16
CA THR A 232 -10.05 -2.22 3.16
C THR A 232 -10.70 -3.48 2.57
N ALA A 233 -11.01 -4.46 3.43
CA ALA A 233 -11.80 -5.64 3.08
C ALA A 233 -12.66 -6.09 4.26
N PRO A 234 -13.85 -6.71 4.01
CA PRO A 234 -14.64 -7.37 5.03
C PRO A 234 -13.96 -8.66 5.52
N ILE A 235 -14.45 -9.19 6.63
CA ILE A 235 -13.96 -10.45 7.19
C ILE A 235 -14.72 -11.61 6.56
N TYR A 236 -13.98 -12.56 5.97
CA TYR A 236 -14.50 -13.82 5.46
C TYR A 236 -13.80 -15.03 6.11
N SER A 237 -14.40 -16.22 5.96
CA SER A 237 -13.84 -17.47 6.45
C SER A 237 -12.76 -18.05 5.53
N THR A 238 -12.70 -17.61 4.28
CA THR A 238 -11.78 -18.06 3.25
C THR A 238 -10.67 -17.05 3.00
N ASN A 239 -9.51 -17.53 2.54
CA ASN A 239 -8.38 -16.68 2.22
C ASN A 239 -8.66 -15.87 0.95
N SER A 240 -8.27 -14.59 0.96
CA SER A 240 -8.31 -13.71 -0.20
C SER A 240 -6.91 -13.13 -0.47
N LEU A 241 -6.65 -12.75 -1.72
CA LEU A 241 -5.34 -12.26 -2.15
C LEU A 241 -5.41 -10.82 -2.64
N HIS A 242 -4.63 -9.96 -2.01
CA HIS A 242 -4.30 -8.65 -2.54
C HIS A 242 -2.86 -8.67 -3.09
N SER A 243 -2.69 -8.42 -4.38
CA SER A 243 -1.37 -8.42 -5.02
C SER A 243 -1.26 -7.24 -5.98
N ALA A 244 -0.94 -6.07 -5.42
CA ALA A 244 -0.79 -4.82 -6.14
C ALA A 244 0.63 -4.61 -6.67
N VAL A 245 0.74 -3.82 -7.74
CA VAL A 245 2.01 -3.27 -8.21
C VAL A 245 1.91 -1.76 -8.31
N VAL A 246 2.90 -1.06 -7.74
CA VAL A 246 3.03 0.40 -7.82
C VAL A 246 4.36 0.75 -8.47
N GLU A 247 4.28 1.51 -9.56
CA GLU A 247 5.42 2.03 -10.31
C GLU A 247 5.41 3.55 -10.28
N ILE A 248 6.53 4.15 -9.87
CA ILE A 248 6.65 5.62 -9.79
C ILE A 248 7.92 6.07 -10.51
N ILE A 249 7.77 7.05 -11.39
CA ILE A 249 8.87 7.73 -12.06
C ILE A 249 8.90 9.17 -11.56
N VAL A 250 9.97 9.53 -10.87
CA VAL A 250 10.20 10.88 -10.34
C VAL A 250 11.32 11.51 -11.15
N LYS A 251 10.95 12.35 -12.13
CA LYS A 251 11.92 12.98 -13.03
C LYS A 251 12.72 14.08 -12.30
N LYS A 252 13.70 14.64 -12.98
CA LYS A 252 14.61 15.65 -12.45
C LYS A 252 13.89 16.74 -11.65
N ASP A 253 14.40 17.05 -10.44
CA ASP A 253 13.90 18.08 -9.53
C ASP A 253 12.42 17.90 -9.10
N ALA A 254 11.78 16.78 -9.46
CA ALA A 254 10.40 16.48 -9.06
C ALA A 254 10.34 15.84 -7.66
N ARG A 255 9.15 15.86 -7.07
CA ARG A 255 8.88 15.25 -5.77
C ARG A 255 7.58 14.48 -5.82
N VAL A 256 7.60 13.26 -5.32
CA VAL A 256 6.41 12.44 -5.11
C VAL A 256 6.34 12.01 -3.66
N ARG A 257 5.17 12.20 -3.04
CA ARG A 257 4.84 11.61 -1.76
C ARG A 257 3.70 10.62 -1.97
N TYR A 258 3.90 9.39 -1.55
CA TYR A 258 2.90 8.33 -1.62
C TYR A 258 2.57 7.86 -0.22
N THR A 259 1.35 8.10 0.22
CA THR A 259 0.83 7.66 1.51
C THR A 259 -0.14 6.51 1.32
N THR A 260 0.03 5.42 2.06
CA THR A 260 -0.93 4.31 2.06
C THR A 260 -1.31 3.90 3.48
N ILE A 261 -2.59 3.65 3.69
CA ILE A 261 -3.12 3.04 4.90
C ILE A 261 -3.88 1.80 4.50
N GLN A 262 -3.33 0.65 4.87
CA GLN A 262 -3.93 -0.65 4.61
C GLN A 262 -4.47 -1.22 5.91
N ASN A 263 -5.78 -1.45 5.93
CA ASN A 263 -6.49 -2.07 7.03
C ASN A 263 -7.24 -3.29 6.49
N TRP A 264 -6.53 -4.42 6.48
CA TRP A 264 -7.02 -5.65 5.89
C TRP A 264 -7.61 -6.60 6.94
N ALA A 265 -8.66 -7.31 6.56
CA ALA A 265 -9.19 -8.41 7.36
C ALA A 265 -8.15 -9.53 7.58
N PRO A 266 -8.26 -10.30 8.68
CA PRO A 266 -7.25 -11.30 9.08
C PRO A 266 -7.15 -12.52 8.16
N ASN A 267 -7.96 -12.60 7.10
CA ASN A 267 -7.92 -13.66 6.08
C ASN A 267 -7.18 -13.22 4.79
N ILE A 268 -6.67 -11.99 4.72
CA ILE A 268 -6.06 -11.44 3.52
C ILE A 268 -4.55 -11.75 3.46
N TYR A 269 -4.09 -12.26 2.32
CA TYR A 269 -2.69 -12.25 1.92
C TYR A 269 -2.41 -10.97 1.15
N ASN A 270 -1.59 -10.10 1.71
CA ASN A 270 -1.26 -8.78 1.16
C ASN A 270 0.18 -8.79 0.60
N LEU A 271 0.30 -9.09 -0.69
CA LEU A 271 1.58 -9.37 -1.36
C LEU A 271 1.86 -8.29 -2.43
N VAL A 272 2.45 -7.18 -2.01
CA VAL A 272 2.55 -5.94 -2.79
C VAL A 272 3.98 -5.64 -3.23
N THR A 273 4.16 -5.23 -4.49
CA THR A 273 5.43 -4.74 -5.02
C THR A 273 5.33 -3.25 -5.32
N LYS A 274 6.10 -2.43 -4.60
CA LYS A 274 6.17 -0.97 -4.80
C LYS A 274 7.59 -0.56 -5.15
N ARG A 275 7.76 0.19 -6.24
CA ARG A 275 9.08 0.73 -6.62
C ARG A 275 8.97 2.09 -7.27
N ALA A 276 9.91 2.97 -6.90
CA ALA A 276 10.10 4.26 -7.54
C ALA A 276 11.52 4.36 -8.13
N VAL A 277 11.65 5.10 -9.22
CA VAL A 277 12.92 5.54 -9.77
C VAL A 277 12.99 7.06 -9.61
N ALA A 278 14.02 7.55 -8.91
CA ALA A 278 14.27 8.97 -8.68
C ALA A 278 15.48 9.42 -9.53
N GLU A 279 15.24 10.40 -10.40
CA GLU A 279 16.25 11.02 -11.26
C GLU A 279 17.03 12.13 -10.53
N GLU A 280 17.76 12.96 -11.24
CA GLU A 280 18.62 14.02 -10.69
C GLU A 280 17.84 14.95 -9.74
N ASN A 281 18.31 15.12 -8.50
CA ASN A 281 17.71 15.91 -7.41
C ASN A 281 16.25 15.55 -7.08
N ALA A 282 15.71 14.48 -7.65
CA ALA A 282 14.33 14.06 -7.39
C ALA A 282 14.16 13.53 -5.95
N THR A 283 12.96 13.66 -5.42
CA THR A 283 12.63 13.20 -4.07
C THR A 283 11.45 12.25 -4.10
N MET A 284 11.63 11.04 -3.55
CA MET A 284 10.56 10.06 -3.35
C MET A 284 10.34 9.78 -1.86
N GLU A 285 9.08 9.91 -1.43
CA GLU A 285 8.68 9.68 -0.04
C GLU A 285 7.57 8.63 0.02
N TRP A 286 7.83 7.52 0.74
CA TRP A 286 6.83 6.52 1.09
C TRP A 286 6.40 6.70 2.54
N VAL A 287 5.07 6.78 2.77
CA VAL A 287 4.45 6.76 4.10
C VAL A 287 3.48 5.58 4.14
N ASP A 288 3.78 4.57 4.93
CA ASP A 288 3.17 3.24 4.82
C ASP A 288 2.60 2.75 6.16
N GLY A 289 1.27 2.69 6.27
CA GLY A 289 0.56 2.09 7.41
C GLY A 289 0.03 0.71 7.07
N ASN A 290 0.42 -0.31 7.84
CA ASN A 290 0.05 -1.71 7.63
C ASN A 290 -0.62 -2.27 8.88
N ILE A 291 -1.92 -2.53 8.81
CA ILE A 291 -2.73 -3.07 9.89
C ILE A 291 -3.54 -4.26 9.37
N GLY A 292 -3.74 -5.26 10.18
CA GLY A 292 -4.53 -6.43 9.83
C GLY A 292 -3.77 -7.39 8.92
N SER A 293 -4.48 -8.05 8.00
CA SER A 293 -4.04 -9.14 7.13
C SER A 293 -3.52 -10.39 7.87
N LYS A 294 -3.67 -11.56 7.25
CA LYS A 294 -3.03 -12.79 7.71
C LYS A 294 -1.52 -12.74 7.52
N LEU A 295 -1.13 -12.26 6.34
CA LEU A 295 0.26 -12.08 5.95
C LEU A 295 0.39 -10.83 5.08
N THR A 296 1.25 -9.91 5.48
CA THR A 296 1.76 -8.85 4.61
C THR A 296 3.19 -9.15 4.19
N MET A 297 3.48 -9.05 2.88
CA MET A 297 4.83 -8.99 2.33
C MET A 297 4.93 -7.75 1.45
N LYS A 298 5.54 -6.68 2.00
CA LYS A 298 5.59 -5.37 1.33
C LYS A 298 6.90 -4.62 1.63
N TYR A 299 7.66 -4.31 0.59
CA TYR A 299 9.00 -3.69 0.69
C TYR A 299 9.12 -2.56 -0.33
N PRO A 300 8.55 -1.36 -0.06
CA PRO A 300 8.68 -0.22 -0.95
C PRO A 300 10.15 0.07 -1.24
N ALA A 301 10.46 0.27 -2.51
CA ALA A 301 11.81 0.48 -2.97
C ALA A 301 11.97 1.85 -3.65
N VAL A 302 13.15 2.48 -3.47
CA VAL A 302 13.55 3.65 -4.25
C VAL A 302 14.89 3.36 -4.93
N VAL A 303 14.92 3.47 -6.25
CA VAL A 303 16.14 3.45 -7.04
C VAL A 303 16.59 4.91 -7.23
N LEU A 304 17.64 5.31 -6.53
CA LEU A 304 18.24 6.64 -6.56
C LEU A 304 19.21 6.70 -7.74
N LYS A 305 18.66 6.96 -8.93
CA LYS A 305 19.34 6.84 -10.22
C LYS A 305 20.09 8.10 -10.61
N GLY A 306 19.61 9.27 -10.21
CA GLY A 306 20.21 10.56 -10.54
C GLY A 306 21.05 11.13 -9.40
N ARG A 307 22.05 11.97 -9.73
CA ARG A 307 22.85 12.70 -8.73
C ARG A 307 21.94 13.49 -7.78
N GLY A 308 22.23 13.42 -6.48
CA GLY A 308 21.49 14.18 -5.46
C GLY A 308 20.06 13.70 -5.23
N ALA A 309 19.63 12.57 -5.83
CA ALA A 309 18.30 12.00 -5.58
C ALA A 309 18.12 11.62 -4.12
N LYS A 310 16.90 11.76 -3.63
CA LYS A 310 16.53 11.51 -2.23
C LYS A 310 15.39 10.51 -2.13
N GLY A 311 15.50 9.59 -1.17
CA GLY A 311 14.45 8.60 -0.87
C GLY A 311 14.16 8.55 0.60
N SER A 312 12.90 8.48 0.98
CA SER A 312 12.51 8.23 2.37
C SER A 312 11.40 7.20 2.48
N VAL A 313 11.44 6.42 3.55
CA VAL A 313 10.36 5.53 3.97
C VAL A 313 10.05 5.79 5.43
N LEU A 314 8.80 6.09 5.72
CA LEU A 314 8.25 6.10 7.07
C LEU A 314 7.15 5.06 7.13
N SER A 315 7.34 3.99 7.90
CA SER A 315 6.37 2.89 7.97
C SER A 315 5.97 2.54 9.38
N ILE A 316 4.73 2.06 9.51
CA ILE A 316 4.24 1.40 10.71
C ILE A 316 3.62 0.06 10.33
N ALA A 317 3.88 -0.98 11.15
CA ALA A 317 3.27 -2.29 11.02
C ALA A 317 2.70 -2.74 12.38
N VAL A 318 1.45 -3.20 12.39
CA VAL A 318 0.80 -3.72 13.60
C VAL A 318 0.36 -5.15 13.34
N ALA A 319 0.84 -6.11 14.13
CA ALA A 319 0.49 -7.52 14.05
C ALA A 319 -0.18 -8.00 15.33
N GLY A 320 -1.38 -8.54 15.19
CA GLY A 320 -2.14 -9.22 16.23
C GLY A 320 -2.11 -10.74 16.10
N LYS A 321 -3.01 -11.42 16.82
CA LYS A 321 -3.11 -12.89 16.84
C LYS A 321 -3.24 -13.50 15.44
N GLY A 322 -2.35 -14.41 15.10
CA GLY A 322 -2.35 -15.13 13.82
C GLY A 322 -1.91 -14.28 12.63
N GLN A 323 -1.37 -13.08 12.85
CA GLN A 323 -0.92 -12.16 11.83
C GLN A 323 0.61 -12.13 11.75
N LEU A 324 1.13 -12.02 10.51
CA LEU A 324 2.54 -11.78 10.24
C LEU A 324 2.68 -10.53 9.32
N GLN A 325 3.33 -9.51 9.83
CA GLN A 325 3.74 -8.35 9.06
C GLN A 325 5.23 -8.48 8.69
N ASP A 326 5.53 -9.04 7.52
CA ASP A 326 6.87 -9.07 6.95
C ASP A 326 7.00 -7.86 6.01
N ALA A 327 7.41 -6.73 6.58
CA ALA A 327 7.47 -5.45 5.90
C ALA A 327 8.88 -4.85 6.01
N GLY A 328 9.17 -3.86 5.17
CA GLY A 328 10.49 -3.24 5.20
C GLY A 328 10.66 -2.18 4.13
N ALA A 329 11.90 -1.95 3.71
CA ALA A 329 12.20 -0.97 2.68
C ALA A 329 13.49 -1.31 1.93
N LYS A 330 13.61 -0.80 0.69
CA LYS A 330 14.81 -0.98 -0.13
C LYS A 330 15.27 0.37 -0.68
N MET A 331 16.52 0.74 -0.41
CA MET A 331 17.16 1.93 -0.95
C MET A 331 18.36 1.52 -1.80
N ILE A 332 18.32 1.88 -3.08
CA ILE A 332 19.32 1.48 -4.08
C ILE A 332 19.98 2.75 -4.61
N HIS A 333 21.18 3.04 -4.14
CA HIS A 333 21.97 4.20 -4.51
C HIS A 333 22.83 3.88 -5.73
N LEU A 334 22.51 4.47 -6.88
CA LEU A 334 23.23 4.25 -8.14
C LEU A 334 24.05 5.43 -8.60
N ALA A 335 23.80 6.63 -8.04
CA ALA A 335 24.45 7.88 -8.45
C ALA A 335 25.11 8.59 -7.25
N PRO A 336 26.01 9.57 -7.51
CA PRO A 336 26.68 10.32 -6.46
C PRO A 336 25.73 11.21 -5.65
N ASP A 337 26.12 11.53 -4.42
CA ASP A 337 25.48 12.50 -3.51
C ASP A 337 24.01 12.15 -3.17
N THR A 338 23.62 10.90 -3.37
CA THR A 338 22.26 10.42 -3.07
C THR A 338 22.06 10.23 -1.56
N THR A 339 20.83 10.48 -1.08
CA THR A 339 20.52 10.32 0.34
C THR A 339 19.27 9.49 0.56
N SER A 340 19.26 8.66 1.61
CA SER A 340 18.07 7.93 2.00
C SER A 340 17.86 7.91 3.51
N THR A 341 16.58 7.86 3.91
CA THR A 341 16.17 7.71 5.30
C THR A 341 15.08 6.66 5.40
N ILE A 342 15.23 5.70 6.29
CA ILE A 342 14.20 4.71 6.60
C ILE A 342 13.90 4.81 8.09
N VAL A 343 12.63 5.04 8.42
CA VAL A 343 12.11 4.93 9.79
C VAL A 343 10.99 3.91 9.77
N SER A 344 11.22 2.76 10.38
CA SER A 344 10.23 1.69 10.47
C SER A 344 9.85 1.46 11.93
N LYS A 345 8.56 1.53 12.22
CA LYS A 345 8.02 1.23 13.54
C LYS A 345 7.11 0.02 13.46
N SER A 346 7.23 -0.88 14.43
CA SER A 346 6.42 -2.10 14.47
C SER A 346 5.84 -2.33 15.85
N ILE A 347 4.63 -2.88 15.90
CA ILE A 347 3.97 -3.29 17.14
C ILE A 347 3.51 -4.73 16.98
N SER A 348 3.82 -5.58 17.96
CA SER A 348 3.33 -6.97 18.00
C SER A 348 2.64 -7.26 19.31
N LYS A 349 1.48 -7.95 19.21
CA LYS A 349 0.61 -8.29 20.35
C LYS A 349 -0.10 -9.64 20.15
N HIS A 350 -0.51 -10.29 21.24
CA HIS A 350 -1.28 -11.55 21.23
C HIS A 350 -0.68 -12.66 20.35
N GLY A 351 0.64 -12.81 20.40
CA GLY A 351 1.36 -13.79 19.57
C GLY A 351 1.52 -13.35 18.11
N GLY A 352 1.24 -12.10 17.77
CA GLY A 352 1.53 -11.53 16.46
C GLY A 352 3.02 -11.50 16.15
N LYS A 353 3.36 -11.49 14.85
CA LYS A 353 4.74 -11.52 14.38
C LYS A 353 5.01 -10.34 13.48
N VAL A 354 6.11 -9.62 13.73
CA VAL A 354 6.59 -8.55 12.86
C VAL A 354 8.01 -8.87 12.40
N THR A 355 8.28 -8.68 11.12
CA THR A 355 9.62 -8.84 10.55
C THR A 355 9.94 -7.61 9.73
N TYR A 356 11.04 -6.93 10.05
CA TYR A 356 11.59 -5.87 9.22
C TYR A 356 12.64 -6.46 8.27
N ARG A 357 12.49 -6.24 6.95
CA ARG A 357 13.51 -6.57 5.93
C ARG A 357 13.98 -5.32 5.23
N GLY A 358 15.21 -4.93 5.45
CA GLY A 358 15.81 -3.76 4.84
C GLY A 358 16.89 -4.10 3.84
N LEU A 359 16.93 -3.37 2.72
CA LEU A 359 18.07 -3.37 1.80
C LEU A 359 18.59 -1.94 1.66
N ALA A 360 19.90 -1.75 1.95
CA ALA A 360 20.65 -0.59 1.52
C ALA A 360 21.74 -1.05 0.55
N SER A 361 21.62 -0.66 -0.71
CA SER A 361 22.57 -1.04 -1.77
C SER A 361 23.25 0.21 -2.32
N PHE A 362 24.59 0.20 -2.33
CA PHE A 362 25.43 1.29 -2.85
C PHE A 362 26.23 0.78 -4.03
N GLY A 363 25.82 1.21 -5.22
CA GLY A 363 26.53 0.88 -6.46
C GLY A 363 27.90 1.55 -6.55
N ARG A 364 28.70 1.15 -7.51
CA ARG A 364 30.08 1.68 -7.70
C ARG A 364 30.14 3.19 -7.91
N GLN A 365 29.08 3.80 -8.44
CA GLN A 365 29.00 5.23 -8.72
C GLN A 365 28.33 6.05 -7.57
N ALA A 366 27.99 5.42 -6.46
CA ALA A 366 27.31 6.05 -5.33
C ALA A 366 28.26 6.84 -4.41
N GLU A 367 29.22 7.57 -4.97
CA GLU A 367 30.17 8.39 -4.22
C GLU A 367 29.44 9.47 -3.41
N GLY A 368 29.79 9.63 -2.13
CA GLY A 368 29.18 10.63 -1.24
C GLY A 368 27.75 10.26 -0.81
N ALA A 369 27.27 9.08 -1.15
CA ALA A 369 25.93 8.65 -0.77
C ALA A 369 25.79 8.44 0.75
N LYS A 370 24.59 8.72 1.28
CA LYS A 370 24.29 8.61 2.71
C LYS A 370 22.97 7.87 2.92
N ALA A 371 22.96 6.93 3.87
CA ALA A 371 21.74 6.26 4.31
C ALA A 371 21.67 6.24 5.84
N ASN A 372 20.48 6.55 6.37
CA ASN A 372 20.15 6.39 7.78
C ASN A 372 18.93 5.47 7.89
N ILE A 373 19.06 4.39 8.67
CA ILE A 373 18.02 3.36 8.85
C ILE A 373 17.77 3.21 10.35
N LYS A 374 16.52 3.42 10.75
CA LYS A 374 16.06 3.23 12.12
C LYS A 374 14.84 2.32 12.15
N CYS A 375 14.97 1.21 12.90
CA CYS A 375 13.93 0.22 13.07
C CYS A 375 13.59 0.07 14.56
N ASP A 376 12.40 0.49 14.96
CA ASP A 376 11.94 0.38 16.34
C ASP A 376 10.77 -0.59 16.43
N THR A 377 10.82 -1.57 17.33
CA THR A 377 9.72 -2.48 17.60
C THR A 377 9.28 -2.41 19.05
N LEU A 378 7.98 -2.36 19.27
CA LEU A 378 7.34 -2.46 20.57
C LEU A 378 6.60 -3.80 20.68
N ILE A 379 7.00 -4.66 21.62
CA ILE A 379 6.35 -5.93 21.92
C ILE A 379 5.48 -5.76 23.16
N LEU A 380 4.20 -6.15 23.07
CA LEU A 380 3.23 -5.90 24.14
C LEU A 380 3.02 -7.09 25.07
N ASP A 381 3.50 -8.28 24.72
CA ASP A 381 3.33 -9.52 25.50
C ASP A 381 4.54 -10.45 25.40
N ASN A 382 4.41 -11.67 25.96
CA ASN A 382 5.50 -12.65 25.95
C ASN A 382 5.43 -13.67 24.81
N GLU A 383 4.35 -13.67 24.02
CA GLU A 383 4.10 -14.63 22.93
C GLU A 383 4.44 -14.02 21.56
N SER A 384 4.37 -12.70 21.47
CA SER A 384 4.66 -11.95 20.25
C SER A 384 6.16 -11.92 19.94
N THR A 385 6.49 -11.85 18.65
CA THR A 385 7.88 -11.88 18.18
C THR A 385 8.18 -10.74 17.21
N SER A 386 9.45 -10.37 17.17
CA SER A 386 9.98 -9.40 16.22
C SER A 386 11.33 -9.88 15.67
N ASP A 387 11.48 -9.81 14.36
CA ASP A 387 12.72 -10.08 13.65
C ASP A 387 13.18 -8.87 12.85
N THR A 388 14.48 -8.62 12.81
CA THR A 388 15.10 -7.60 11.97
C THR A 388 16.14 -8.24 11.07
N ILE A 389 15.96 -8.13 9.75
CA ILE A 389 16.81 -8.76 8.73
C ILE A 389 17.40 -7.68 7.84
N PRO A 390 18.50 -7.06 8.24
CA PRO A 390 19.20 -6.07 7.44
C PRO A 390 20.03 -6.73 6.36
N TYR A 391 20.06 -6.12 5.18
CA TYR A 391 20.94 -6.49 4.08
C TYR A 391 21.61 -5.26 3.50
N ASN A 392 22.93 -5.22 3.52
CA ASN A 392 23.73 -4.09 3.05
C ASN A 392 24.69 -4.55 1.95
N GLU A 393 24.59 -3.93 0.77
CA GLU A 393 25.49 -4.13 -0.36
C GLU A 393 26.30 -2.87 -0.58
N ILE A 394 27.60 -2.93 -0.35
CA ILE A 394 28.48 -1.75 -0.44
C ILE A 394 29.55 -2.00 -1.49
N MET A 395 29.47 -1.27 -2.61
CA MET A 395 30.42 -1.34 -3.73
C MET A 395 31.23 -0.05 -3.91
N ASN A 396 31.10 0.92 -3.00
CA ASN A 396 31.81 2.19 -2.98
C ASN A 396 32.26 2.53 -1.56
N ASP A 397 33.52 2.86 -1.35
CA ASP A 397 34.09 3.12 -0.02
C ASP A 397 33.77 4.52 0.51
N ASN A 398 33.39 5.45 -0.35
CA ASN A 398 33.02 6.83 0.04
C ASN A 398 31.52 6.98 0.25
N ILE A 399 31.00 6.30 1.29
CA ILE A 399 29.58 6.38 1.69
C ILE A 399 29.45 6.51 3.22
N VAL A 400 28.26 6.92 3.66
CA VAL A 400 27.88 6.88 5.07
C VAL A 400 26.65 6.01 5.22
N LEU A 401 26.71 4.99 6.06
CA LEU A 401 25.60 4.12 6.39
C LEU A 401 25.46 4.03 7.91
N GLU A 402 24.32 4.46 8.42
CA GLU A 402 23.91 4.29 9.81
C GLU A 402 22.72 3.36 9.88
N HIS A 403 22.78 2.34 10.72
CA HIS A 403 21.69 1.38 10.89
C HIS A 403 21.50 1.08 12.38
N GLU A 404 20.35 1.45 12.92
CA GLU A 404 19.94 1.21 14.30
C GLU A 404 18.68 0.34 14.31
N ALA A 405 18.65 -0.67 15.18
CA ALA A 405 17.47 -1.49 15.42
C ALA A 405 17.23 -1.62 16.92
N THR A 406 16.04 -1.29 17.37
CA THR A 406 15.62 -1.39 18.76
C THR A 406 14.40 -2.27 18.90
N VAL A 407 14.45 -3.25 19.78
CA VAL A 407 13.30 -4.06 20.17
C VAL A 407 13.09 -3.88 21.66
N SER A 408 11.93 -3.39 22.04
CA SER A 408 11.59 -3.12 23.44
C SER A 408 10.22 -3.72 23.79
N LYS A 409 10.04 -4.04 25.07
CA LYS A 409 8.72 -4.25 25.67
C LYS A 409 8.22 -2.93 26.25
N VAL A 410 6.92 -2.84 26.49
CA VAL A 410 6.35 -1.73 27.27
C VAL A 410 7.05 -1.69 28.64
N SER A 411 7.58 -0.54 28.98
CA SER A 411 8.32 -0.36 30.23
C SER A 411 7.41 -0.45 31.45
N GLU A 412 7.65 -1.40 32.35
CA GLU A 412 6.91 -1.52 33.62
C GLU A 412 7.03 -0.24 34.47
N GLU A 413 8.17 0.45 34.42
CA GLU A 413 8.37 1.72 35.11
C GLU A 413 7.48 2.84 34.54
N GLN A 414 7.36 2.91 33.21
CA GLN A 414 6.48 3.88 32.57
C GLN A 414 5.01 3.56 32.87
N LEU A 415 4.61 2.30 32.81
CA LEU A 415 3.27 1.87 33.19
C LEU A 415 2.96 2.24 34.64
N PHE A 416 3.85 1.86 35.57
CA PHE A 416 3.72 2.20 37.00
C PHE A 416 3.59 3.71 37.23
N TYR A 417 4.42 4.51 36.55
CA TYR A 417 4.36 5.97 36.66
C TYR A 417 3.02 6.52 36.20
N LEU A 418 2.52 6.08 35.04
CA LEU A 418 1.23 6.53 34.50
C LEU A 418 0.05 6.07 35.37
N MET A 419 0.08 4.81 35.83
CA MET A 419 -0.93 4.27 36.73
C MET A 419 -0.94 4.99 38.09
N SER A 420 0.21 5.40 38.60
CA SER A 420 0.30 6.20 39.84
C SER A 420 -0.29 7.61 39.72
N ARG A 421 -0.52 8.07 38.46
CA ARG A 421 -1.22 9.31 38.12
C ARG A 421 -2.73 9.13 37.90
N GLY A 422 -3.25 7.91 38.12
CA GLY A 422 -4.67 7.61 38.08
C GLY A 422 -5.18 7.00 36.79
N LEU A 423 -4.29 6.64 35.85
CA LEU A 423 -4.68 5.91 34.65
C LEU A 423 -4.85 4.42 34.97
N THR A 424 -5.75 3.75 34.26
CA THR A 424 -5.78 2.29 34.22
C THR A 424 -4.58 1.77 33.46
N GLU A 425 -4.24 0.49 33.60
CA GLU A 425 -3.16 -0.13 32.85
C GLU A 425 -3.40 -0.05 31.35
N GLU A 426 -4.66 -0.20 30.92
CA GLU A 426 -5.07 -0.07 29.52
C GLU A 426 -4.84 1.34 28.98
N GLU A 427 -5.30 2.37 29.69
CA GLU A 427 -5.08 3.77 29.31
C GLU A 427 -3.58 4.14 29.28
N ALA A 428 -2.81 3.63 30.22
CA ALA A 428 -1.36 3.84 30.28
C ALA A 428 -0.66 3.18 29.09
N THR A 429 -0.99 1.93 28.78
CA THR A 429 -0.47 1.20 27.63
C THR A 429 -0.82 1.91 26.32
N GLN A 430 -2.08 2.32 26.15
CA GLN A 430 -2.54 3.06 25.00
C GLN A 430 -1.78 4.37 24.81
N MET A 431 -1.53 5.12 25.91
CA MET A 431 -0.76 6.37 25.86
C MET A 431 0.67 6.15 25.37
N ILE A 432 1.34 5.08 25.85
CA ILE A 432 2.70 4.72 25.42
C ILE A 432 2.71 4.39 23.92
N ILE A 433 1.75 3.60 23.46
CA ILE A 433 1.63 3.22 22.04
C ILE A 433 1.38 4.45 21.17
N MET A 434 0.47 5.34 21.58
CA MET A 434 0.19 6.56 20.84
C MET A 434 1.43 7.45 20.73
N GLY A 435 2.23 7.56 21.80
CA GLY A 435 3.52 8.25 21.75
C GLY A 435 4.54 7.57 20.82
N PHE A 436 4.55 6.23 20.78
CA PHE A 436 5.44 5.47 19.89
C PHE A 436 5.12 5.70 18.41
N ILE A 437 3.84 5.82 18.05
CA ILE A 437 3.39 6.01 16.64
C ILE A 437 3.26 7.48 16.22
N GLU A 438 3.36 8.43 17.16
CA GLU A 438 3.15 9.86 16.90
C GLU A 438 3.96 10.39 15.68
N PRO A 439 5.24 10.01 15.47
CA PRO A 439 5.99 10.45 14.29
C PRO A 439 5.34 10.06 12.97
N PHE A 440 4.65 8.91 12.92
CA PHE A 440 3.92 8.46 11.74
C PHE A 440 2.61 9.25 11.57
N THR A 441 1.82 9.39 12.62
CA THR A 441 0.51 10.06 12.53
C THR A 441 0.62 11.54 12.18
N LYS A 442 1.71 12.21 12.55
CA LYS A 442 2.00 13.62 12.17
C LYS A 442 2.26 13.81 10.67
N GLU A 443 2.65 12.77 9.97
CA GLU A 443 2.93 12.81 8.54
C GLU A 443 1.69 12.51 7.67
N LEU A 444 0.59 12.08 8.30
CA LEU A 444 -0.65 11.79 7.60
C LEU A 444 -1.49 13.06 7.41
N PRO A 445 -2.28 13.15 6.32
CA PRO A 445 -3.40 14.10 6.27
C PRO A 445 -4.30 13.91 7.49
N MET A 446 -4.93 15.01 7.97
CA MET A 446 -5.63 15.03 9.26
C MET A 446 -6.66 13.91 9.39
N GLU A 447 -7.45 13.66 8.35
CA GLU A 447 -8.50 12.64 8.33
C GLU A 447 -7.90 11.24 8.48
N TYR A 448 -6.78 10.99 7.82
CA TYR A 448 -6.04 9.73 7.93
C TYR A 448 -5.34 9.57 9.28
N ALA A 449 -4.86 10.66 9.86
CA ALA A 449 -4.27 10.62 11.20
C ALA A 449 -5.33 10.26 12.26
N VAL A 450 -6.52 10.83 12.16
CA VAL A 450 -7.67 10.53 13.05
C VAL A 450 -8.08 9.06 12.87
N GLU A 451 -8.22 8.60 11.64
CA GLU A 451 -8.61 7.21 11.36
C GLU A 451 -7.52 6.22 11.81
N MET A 452 -6.24 6.50 11.57
CA MET A 452 -5.14 5.65 12.02
C MET A 452 -5.11 5.52 13.55
N ASN A 453 -5.27 6.64 14.26
CA ASN A 453 -5.34 6.64 15.71
C ASN A 453 -6.53 5.81 16.22
N ARG A 454 -7.67 5.91 15.54
CA ARG A 454 -8.86 5.13 15.86
C ARG A 454 -8.65 3.63 15.59
N LEU A 455 -8.05 3.26 14.46
CA LEU A 455 -7.75 1.87 14.13
C LEU A 455 -6.79 1.25 15.13
N ILE A 456 -5.73 1.97 15.49
CA ILE A 456 -4.77 1.48 16.50
C ILE A 456 -5.46 1.37 17.85
N LYS A 457 -6.28 2.35 18.27
CA LYS A 457 -7.04 2.27 19.50
C LYS A 457 -7.95 1.04 19.51
N PHE A 458 -8.72 0.82 18.44
CA PHE A 458 -9.59 -0.34 18.29
C PHE A 458 -8.81 -1.67 18.35
N GLU A 459 -7.68 -1.75 17.64
CA GLU A 459 -6.81 -2.91 17.72
C GLU A 459 -6.28 -3.14 19.14
N MET A 460 -6.16 -2.10 19.95
CA MET A 460 -5.67 -2.19 21.33
C MET A 460 -6.75 -2.53 22.36
N GLU A 461 -8.02 -2.15 22.15
CA GLU A 461 -9.14 -2.43 23.08
C GLU A 461 -9.45 -3.93 23.23
N GLY A 462 -9.03 -4.78 22.28
CA GLY A 462 -9.08 -6.24 22.41
C GLY A 462 -7.90 -6.87 23.19
N SER A 463 -7.07 -6.06 23.84
CA SER A 463 -5.75 -6.47 24.33
C SER A 463 -5.71 -6.92 25.79
N ILE A 464 -6.80 -6.75 26.56
CA ILE A 464 -6.85 -7.14 27.98
C ILE A 464 -8.04 -8.07 28.18
N GLY A 465 -7.80 -9.38 28.12
CA GLY A 465 -8.69 -10.47 28.48
C GLY A 465 -7.90 -11.58 29.07
#